data_445d56a936f1b50fbd7715b77abf741d
#
_entry.id   445d56a936f1b50fbd7715b77abf741d
#
_cell.length_a   1.000
_cell.length_b   1.000
_cell.length_c   1.000
_cell.angle_alpha   90.00
_cell.angle_beta   90.00
_cell.angle_gamma   90.00
#
_symmetry.space_group_name_H-M   'P 1'
#
loop_
_entity.id
_entity.type
_entity.pdbx_description
1 polymer ?
#
loop_
_entity_poly.entity_id
_entity_poly.type
_entity_poly.pdbx_seq_one_letter_code
_entity_poly.pdbx_strand_id
1 'polypeptide(L)'
;MKFRFLLIFLIYALTFNYVAAGEGENDISIYTGTFDVIDKEGDDQTTLFGIEHKNPNLFRDTFLGKFKPVTGGFVTGDSSIYLYTGIEGQYGIGPLKILPSFAPGYYEKGDGKDLGSVLEFKSELKVGLDIFENSKLSYSYSHISNNDWGDTNPGTDNQQITFSKNF
;
A
#
# COMPACT_ATOMS: atom_id res chain seq x y z
N MET A 1 12.87 -8.10 -21.50
CA MET A 1 12.50 -6.71 -21.86
C MET A 1 11.51 -6.09 -20.86
N LYS A 2 10.55 -6.87 -20.32
CA LYS A 2 9.52 -6.41 -19.35
C LYS A 2 10.09 -5.88 -18.02
N PHE A 3 11.14 -6.50 -17.47
CA PHE A 3 11.76 -6.13 -16.19
C PHE A 3 12.40 -4.72 -16.20
N ARG A 4 13.01 -4.32 -17.31
CA ARG A 4 13.65 -2.99 -17.44
C ARG A 4 12.64 -1.84 -17.41
N PHE A 5 11.47 -2.03 -18.00
CA PHE A 5 10.41 -1.00 -17.99
C PHE A 5 9.77 -0.83 -16.59
N LEU A 6 9.60 -1.92 -15.85
CA LEU A 6 9.06 -1.88 -14.50
C LEU A 6 10.04 -1.17 -13.55
N LEU A 7 11.34 -1.47 -13.65
CA LEU A 7 12.37 -0.80 -12.85
C LEU A 7 12.45 0.70 -13.15
N ILE A 8 12.36 1.08 -14.42
CA ILE A 8 12.34 2.48 -14.85
C ILE A 8 11.09 3.19 -14.34
N PHE A 9 9.91 2.54 -14.39
CA PHE A 9 8.68 3.09 -13.85
C PHE A 9 8.75 3.28 -12.33
N LEU A 10 9.29 2.31 -11.59
CA LEU A 10 9.47 2.38 -10.14
C LEU A 10 10.49 3.49 -9.77
N ILE A 11 11.61 3.59 -10.49
CA ILE A 11 12.61 4.65 -10.30
C ILE A 11 11.99 6.03 -10.63
N TYR A 12 11.19 6.12 -11.70
CA TYR A 12 10.52 7.36 -12.07
C TYR A 12 9.48 7.78 -11.03
N ALA A 13 8.71 6.83 -10.50
CA ALA A 13 7.76 7.07 -9.42
C ALA A 13 8.46 7.51 -8.11
N LEU A 14 9.61 6.93 -7.80
CA LEU A 14 10.44 7.33 -6.66
C LEU A 14 11.07 8.72 -6.84
N THR A 15 11.51 9.07 -8.07
CA THR A 15 12.10 10.39 -8.35
C THR A 15 11.04 11.49 -8.43
N PHE A 16 9.81 11.18 -8.86
CA PHE A 16 8.72 12.16 -8.89
C PHE A 16 8.34 12.67 -7.48
N ASN A 17 8.56 11.84 -6.45
CA ASN A 17 8.36 12.24 -5.06
C ASN A 17 9.46 13.16 -4.52
N TYR A 18 10.62 13.25 -5.18
CA TYR A 18 11.77 14.04 -4.70
C TYR A 18 11.76 15.51 -5.18
N VAL A 19 11.03 15.83 -6.24
CA VAL A 19 11.09 17.16 -6.90
C VAL A 19 10.15 18.20 -6.27
N ALA A 20 9.23 17.79 -5.42
CA ALA A 20 8.26 18.70 -4.79
C ALA A 20 8.46 18.79 -3.27
N ALA A 21 9.64 19.22 -2.83
CA ALA A 21 9.85 19.64 -1.45
C ALA A 21 9.16 21.00 -1.21
N GLY A 22 7.85 20.97 -1.00
CA GLY A 22 7.06 22.07 -0.47
C GLY A 22 6.89 21.91 1.06
N GLU A 23 6.39 22.92 1.73
CA GLU A 23 6.24 23.04 3.19
C GLU A 23 5.16 22.12 3.81
N GLY A 24 5.00 20.89 3.35
CA GLY A 24 4.04 19.94 3.89
C GLY A 24 4.71 18.89 4.80
N GLU A 25 4.02 18.49 5.86
CA GLU A 25 4.46 17.43 6.77
C GLU A 25 4.46 16.08 6.05
N ASN A 26 5.59 15.37 6.07
CA ASN A 26 5.69 14.01 5.55
C ASN A 26 4.93 13.04 6.46
N ASP A 27 4.13 12.16 5.88
CA ASP A 27 3.45 11.08 6.60
C ASP A 27 4.22 9.78 6.37
N ILE A 28 4.81 9.25 7.44
CA ILE A 28 5.47 7.95 7.44
C ILE A 28 4.63 7.00 8.28
N SER A 29 4.37 5.83 7.72
CA SER A 29 3.59 4.78 8.37
C SER A 29 4.41 3.50 8.46
N ILE A 30 4.30 2.81 9.59
CA ILE A 30 4.71 1.41 9.73
C ILE A 30 3.47 0.56 9.94
N TYR A 31 3.45 -0.63 9.39
CA TYR A 31 2.30 -1.52 9.53
C TYR A 31 2.71 -2.98 9.63
N THR A 32 1.87 -3.74 10.31
CA THR A 32 1.99 -5.18 10.41
C THR A 32 0.61 -5.82 10.33
N GLY A 33 0.56 -7.08 9.95
CA GLY A 33 -0.72 -7.77 9.84
C GLY A 33 -0.57 -9.19 9.35
N THR A 34 -1.66 -9.72 8.82
CA THR A 34 -1.74 -11.06 8.25
C THR A 34 -1.90 -10.95 6.73
N PHE A 35 -1.04 -11.64 6.03
CA PHE A 35 -1.12 -11.88 4.60
C PHE A 35 -2.01 -13.10 4.37
N ASP A 36 -2.90 -13.05 3.37
CA ASP A 36 -3.79 -14.11 2.94
C ASP A 36 -4.77 -14.64 4.01
N VAL A 37 -5.50 -13.72 4.64
CA VAL A 37 -6.44 -14.03 5.75
C VAL A 37 -7.64 -14.90 5.35
N ILE A 38 -7.96 -15.02 4.06
CA ILE A 38 -9.10 -15.81 3.55
C ILE A 38 -8.64 -17.16 3.00
N ASP A 39 -7.36 -17.47 3.05
CA ASP A 39 -6.88 -18.77 2.64
C ASP A 39 -7.56 -19.89 3.46
N LYS A 40 -8.34 -20.73 2.76
CA LYS A 40 -9.15 -21.79 3.39
C LYS A 40 -8.31 -22.98 3.81
N GLU A 41 -7.16 -23.15 3.21
CA GLU A 41 -6.24 -24.26 3.49
C GLU A 41 -5.22 -23.87 4.56
N GLY A 42 -5.02 -22.56 4.78
CA GLY A 42 -4.14 -22.01 5.82
C GLY A 42 -2.64 -22.15 5.53
N ASP A 43 -2.29 -22.70 4.38
CA ASP A 43 -0.89 -23.00 4.03
C ASP A 43 -0.12 -21.76 3.61
N ASP A 44 -0.81 -20.72 3.06
CA ASP A 44 -0.21 -19.47 2.56
C ASP A 44 -0.37 -18.30 3.56
N GLN A 45 -1.06 -18.51 4.67
CA GLN A 45 -1.27 -17.46 5.67
C GLN A 45 0.01 -17.18 6.44
N THR A 46 0.46 -15.91 6.39
CA THR A 46 1.70 -15.51 7.07
C THR A 46 1.62 -14.08 7.60
N THR A 47 2.57 -13.70 8.46
CA THR A 47 2.67 -12.33 8.95
C THR A 47 3.30 -11.43 7.89
N LEU A 48 2.81 -10.21 7.75
CA LEU A 48 3.46 -9.17 6.97
C LEU A 48 3.94 -8.00 7.85
N PHE A 49 5.01 -7.35 7.38
CA PHE A 49 5.53 -6.13 7.97
C PHE A 49 5.91 -5.15 6.86
N GLY A 50 5.50 -3.89 6.98
CA GLY A 50 5.71 -2.91 5.93
C GLY A 50 5.87 -1.49 6.40
N ILE A 51 6.27 -0.66 5.42
CA ILE A 51 6.43 0.79 5.56
C ILE A 51 5.76 1.50 4.39
N GLU A 52 5.19 2.66 4.66
CA GLU A 52 4.51 3.49 3.66
C GLU A 52 4.87 4.96 3.89
N HIS A 53 5.09 5.69 2.81
CA HIS A 53 5.29 7.12 2.79
C HIS A 53 4.20 7.79 1.95
N LYS A 54 3.64 8.88 2.46
CA LYS A 54 2.68 9.73 1.75
C LYS A 54 3.25 11.13 1.60
N ASN A 55 3.25 11.62 0.37
CA ASN A 55 3.76 12.94 0.07
C ASN A 55 2.62 13.98 0.15
N PRO A 56 2.62 14.86 1.15
CA PRO A 56 1.57 15.86 1.31
C PRO A 56 1.61 16.95 0.24
N ASN A 57 2.76 17.17 -0.38
CA ASN A 57 2.96 18.26 -1.35
C ASN A 57 2.35 17.98 -2.72
N LEU A 58 2.07 16.72 -3.04
CA LEU A 58 1.38 16.30 -4.26
C LEU A 58 -0.13 16.10 -4.05
N PHE A 59 -0.65 16.73 -3.02
CA PHE A 59 -2.05 16.69 -2.67
C PHE A 59 -2.94 17.30 -3.77
N ARG A 60 -4.01 16.59 -4.13
CA ARG A 60 -5.02 17.07 -5.05
C ARG A 60 -6.37 17.14 -4.34
N ASP A 61 -6.90 18.34 -4.23
CA ASP A 61 -8.28 18.58 -3.80
C ASP A 61 -9.18 18.54 -5.05
N THR A 62 -10.13 17.60 -5.07
CA THR A 62 -11.05 17.39 -6.17
C THR A 62 -12.48 17.34 -5.66
N PHE A 63 -13.46 17.38 -6.55
CA PHE A 63 -14.87 17.20 -6.16
C PHE A 63 -15.16 15.80 -5.58
N LEU A 64 -14.28 14.80 -5.81
CA LEU A 64 -14.39 13.45 -5.24
C LEU A 64 -13.68 13.31 -3.89
N GLY A 65 -12.95 14.33 -3.43
CA GLY A 65 -12.19 14.32 -2.18
C GLY A 65 -10.74 14.69 -2.36
N LYS A 66 -9.99 14.49 -1.28
CA LYS A 66 -8.57 14.81 -1.19
C LYS A 66 -7.73 13.58 -1.47
N PHE A 67 -6.82 13.66 -2.43
CA PHE A 67 -5.97 12.54 -2.85
C PHE A 67 -4.49 12.85 -2.60
N LYS A 68 -3.76 11.86 -2.08
CA LYS A 68 -2.31 11.92 -1.87
C LYS A 68 -1.63 10.75 -2.58
N PRO A 69 -0.44 10.95 -3.15
CA PRO A 69 0.40 9.85 -3.57
C PRO A 69 0.85 9.03 -2.36
N VAL A 70 0.88 7.74 -2.53
CA VAL A 70 1.37 6.77 -1.56
C VAL A 70 2.41 5.89 -2.20
N THR A 71 3.52 5.65 -1.51
CA THR A 71 4.57 4.72 -1.92
C THR A 71 4.97 3.89 -0.72
N GLY A 72 5.08 2.59 -0.89
CA GLY A 72 5.41 1.70 0.21
C GLY A 72 5.79 0.31 -0.22
N GLY A 73 5.94 -0.56 0.76
CA GLY A 73 6.17 -1.97 0.54
C GLY A 73 6.07 -2.77 1.82
N PHE A 74 5.98 -4.08 1.66
CA PHE A 74 6.03 -5.03 2.76
C PHE A 74 6.84 -6.27 2.41
N VAL A 75 7.22 -6.97 3.45
CA VAL A 75 7.77 -8.32 3.40
C VAL A 75 6.88 -9.24 4.21
N THR A 76 6.81 -10.51 3.83
CA THR A 76 6.08 -11.54 4.58
C THR A 76 7.03 -12.47 5.32
N GLY A 77 6.51 -13.26 6.26
CA GLY A 77 7.27 -14.32 6.93
C GLY A 77 7.85 -15.36 5.98
N ASP A 78 7.23 -15.56 4.81
CA ASP A 78 7.67 -16.48 3.75
C ASP A 78 8.53 -15.77 2.68
N SER A 79 9.14 -14.65 3.05
CA SER A 79 10.06 -13.89 2.20
C SER A 79 9.43 -13.31 0.92
N SER A 80 8.09 -13.22 0.82
CA SER A 80 7.46 -12.49 -0.26
C SER A 80 7.70 -10.99 -0.08
N ILE A 81 7.85 -10.27 -1.18
CA ILE A 81 8.08 -8.82 -1.19
C ILE A 81 7.04 -8.16 -2.10
N TYR A 82 6.42 -7.09 -1.64
CA TYR A 82 5.56 -6.24 -2.46
C TYR A 82 5.99 -4.78 -2.34
N LEU A 83 6.32 -4.17 -3.47
CA LEU A 83 6.68 -2.74 -3.56
C LEU A 83 5.65 -2.03 -4.43
N TYR A 84 5.07 -0.94 -3.95
CA TYR A 84 3.96 -0.28 -4.63
C TYR A 84 4.04 1.24 -4.60
N THR A 85 3.39 1.85 -5.57
CA THR A 85 3.10 3.28 -5.60
C THR A 85 1.70 3.50 -6.15
N GLY A 86 0.98 4.50 -5.61
CA GLY A 86 -0.41 4.71 -5.99
C GLY A 86 -0.99 5.99 -5.39
N ILE A 87 -2.27 5.97 -5.15
CA ILE A 87 -3.03 7.09 -4.59
C ILE A 87 -3.87 6.64 -3.41
N GLU A 88 -3.99 7.49 -2.39
CA GLU A 88 -4.90 7.32 -1.26
C GLU A 88 -5.87 8.52 -1.20
N GLY A 89 -7.17 8.23 -1.15
CA GLY A 89 -8.21 9.21 -0.87
C GLY A 89 -8.34 9.44 0.63
N GLN A 90 -8.67 10.68 1.04
CA GLN A 90 -8.84 11.03 2.45
C GLN A 90 -10.23 11.62 2.71
N TYR A 91 -11.00 10.93 3.53
CA TYR A 91 -12.31 11.36 3.99
C TYR A 91 -12.33 11.36 5.52
N GLY A 92 -12.86 12.41 6.12
CA GLY A 92 -12.86 12.56 7.58
C GLY A 92 -14.22 12.99 8.15
N ILE A 93 -14.61 12.35 9.26
CA ILE A 93 -15.77 12.74 10.08
C ILE A 93 -15.27 12.86 11.52
N GLY A 94 -14.92 14.07 11.94
CA GLY A 94 -14.27 14.29 13.23
C GLY A 94 -12.92 13.54 13.30
N PRO A 95 -12.66 12.78 14.37
CA PRO A 95 -11.41 12.03 14.51
C PRO A 95 -11.33 10.79 13.61
N LEU A 96 -12.45 10.34 13.05
CA LEU A 96 -12.51 9.17 12.17
C LEU A 96 -12.05 9.53 10.78
N LYS A 97 -11.14 8.72 10.21
CA LYS A 97 -10.65 8.83 8.85
C LYS A 97 -10.99 7.57 8.07
N ILE A 98 -11.46 7.74 6.85
CA ILE A 98 -11.70 6.66 5.88
C ILE A 98 -10.76 6.92 4.70
N LEU A 99 -9.89 5.97 4.41
CA LEU A 99 -8.74 6.14 3.53
C LEU A 99 -8.71 5.00 2.50
N PRO A 100 -9.52 5.08 1.42
CA PRO A 100 -9.41 4.15 0.31
C PRO A 100 -8.13 4.43 -0.48
N SER A 101 -7.45 3.37 -0.93
CA SER A 101 -6.28 3.49 -1.79
C SER A 101 -6.26 2.46 -2.91
N PHE A 102 -5.57 2.82 -3.98
CA PHE A 102 -5.27 1.93 -5.09
C PHE A 102 -3.82 2.11 -5.51
N ALA A 103 -3.07 0.99 -5.61
CA ALA A 103 -1.65 1.03 -5.90
C ALA A 103 -1.20 -0.18 -6.75
N PRO A 104 -0.76 0.03 -7.99
CA PRO A 104 0.03 -0.96 -8.71
C PRO A 104 1.38 -1.18 -8.03
N GLY A 105 1.90 -2.40 -8.12
CA GLY A 105 3.16 -2.74 -7.49
C GLY A 105 3.86 -3.93 -8.12
N TYR A 106 5.10 -4.13 -7.70
CA TYR A 106 5.92 -5.27 -8.01
C TYR A 106 5.81 -6.30 -6.89
N TYR A 107 5.46 -7.52 -7.23
CA TYR A 107 5.40 -8.64 -6.31
C TYR A 107 6.46 -9.69 -6.65
N GLU A 108 7.19 -10.13 -5.63
CA GLU A 108 8.09 -11.28 -5.67
C GLU A 108 7.64 -12.27 -4.60
N LYS A 109 7.30 -13.49 -5.01
CA LYS A 109 6.68 -14.46 -4.12
C LYS A 109 7.61 -15.03 -3.04
N GLY A 110 8.92 -15.03 -3.26
CA GLY A 110 9.85 -15.74 -2.37
C GLY A 110 9.48 -17.20 -2.20
N ASP A 111 9.31 -17.62 -0.94
CA ASP A 111 8.84 -18.96 -0.57
C ASP A 111 7.31 -18.99 -0.32
N GLY A 112 6.62 -17.85 -0.47
CA GLY A 112 5.19 -17.73 -0.22
C GLY A 112 4.32 -17.92 -1.46
N LYS A 113 3.09 -17.42 -1.37
CA LYS A 113 2.03 -17.57 -2.36
C LYS A 113 2.41 -17.01 -3.73
N ASP A 114 2.17 -17.79 -4.79
CA ASP A 114 2.32 -17.35 -6.18
C ASP A 114 1.03 -16.63 -6.61
N LEU A 115 1.12 -15.31 -6.87
CA LEU A 115 -0.02 -14.51 -7.33
C LEU A 115 -0.19 -14.51 -8.86
N GLY A 116 0.69 -15.22 -9.59
CA GLY A 116 0.57 -15.44 -11.04
C GLY A 116 1.19 -14.34 -11.89
N SER A 117 1.62 -13.23 -11.31
CA SER A 117 2.27 -12.13 -12.03
C SER A 117 3.23 -11.36 -11.12
N VAL A 118 4.23 -10.72 -11.71
CA VAL A 118 5.09 -9.76 -11.00
C VAL A 118 4.45 -8.37 -10.87
N LEU A 119 3.45 -8.07 -11.70
CA LEU A 119 2.67 -6.85 -11.61
C LEU A 119 1.34 -7.17 -10.95
N GLU A 120 1.16 -6.63 -9.76
CA GLU A 120 -0.05 -6.80 -8.96
C GLU A 120 -0.66 -5.44 -8.60
N PHE A 121 -1.97 -5.41 -8.35
CA PHE A 121 -2.72 -4.21 -8.00
C PHE A 121 -3.30 -4.37 -6.60
N LYS A 122 -2.93 -3.48 -5.69
CA LYS A 122 -3.48 -3.42 -4.33
C LYS A 122 -4.65 -2.44 -4.28
N SER A 123 -5.82 -2.92 -3.87
CA SER A 123 -6.96 -2.10 -3.44
C SER A 123 -7.07 -2.21 -1.92
N GLU A 124 -7.14 -1.10 -1.21
CA GLU A 124 -7.16 -1.10 0.25
C GLU A 124 -8.19 -0.11 0.79
N LEU A 125 -8.88 -0.49 1.84
CA LEU A 125 -9.69 0.39 2.66
C LEU A 125 -9.13 0.44 4.07
N LYS A 126 -8.68 1.62 4.49
CA LYS A 126 -8.15 1.91 5.81
C LYS A 126 -9.17 2.72 6.62
N VAL A 127 -9.39 2.35 7.87
CA VAL A 127 -10.16 3.14 8.84
C VAL A 127 -9.22 3.52 9.98
N GLY A 128 -9.06 4.83 10.19
CA GLY A 128 -8.10 5.38 11.13
C GLY A 128 -8.73 6.31 12.15
N LEU A 129 -8.07 6.40 13.31
CA LEU A 129 -8.37 7.35 14.37
C LEU A 129 -7.13 8.19 14.67
N ASP A 130 -7.30 9.50 14.75
CA ASP A 130 -6.27 10.39 15.28
C ASP A 130 -6.15 10.14 16.80
N ILE A 131 -4.99 9.64 17.25
CA ILE A 131 -4.77 9.21 18.65
C ILE A 131 -3.94 10.19 19.46
N PHE A 132 -2.96 10.83 18.83
CA PHE A 132 -2.10 11.88 19.39
C PHE A 132 -1.89 12.96 18.34
N GLU A 133 -1.28 14.07 18.76
CA GLU A 133 -0.85 15.12 17.83
C GLU A 133 0.02 14.53 16.73
N ASN A 134 -0.38 14.78 15.47
CA ASN A 134 0.27 14.27 14.26
C ASN A 134 0.41 12.74 14.19
N SER A 135 -0.42 11.98 14.91
CA SER A 135 -0.35 10.53 14.93
C SER A 135 -1.70 9.86 14.74
N LYS A 136 -1.73 8.80 13.96
CA LYS A 136 -2.93 8.05 13.63
C LYS A 136 -2.70 6.55 13.80
N LEU A 137 -3.68 5.86 14.37
CA LEU A 137 -3.78 4.40 14.36
C LEU A 137 -4.88 3.99 13.40
N SER A 138 -4.60 3.03 12.53
CA SER A 138 -5.55 2.57 11.53
C SER A 138 -5.59 1.05 11.47
N TYR A 139 -6.77 0.54 11.08
CA TYR A 139 -6.97 -0.84 10.66
C TYR A 139 -7.33 -0.84 9.18
N SER A 140 -6.81 -1.78 8.41
CA SER A 140 -7.13 -1.89 7.00
C SER A 140 -7.35 -3.32 6.55
N TYR A 141 -8.13 -3.40 5.47
CA TYR A 141 -8.31 -4.59 4.65
C TYR A 141 -7.87 -4.28 3.23
N SER A 142 -7.04 -5.13 2.65
CA SER A 142 -6.56 -4.96 1.30
C SER A 142 -6.66 -6.25 0.49
N HIS A 143 -6.96 -6.09 -0.79
CA HIS A 143 -6.93 -7.15 -1.80
C HIS A 143 -5.83 -6.85 -2.80
N ILE A 144 -5.02 -7.86 -3.14
CA ILE A 144 -3.97 -7.79 -4.15
C ILE A 144 -4.27 -8.83 -5.22
N SER A 145 -4.27 -8.42 -6.50
CA SER A 145 -4.51 -9.29 -7.65
C SER A 145 -3.93 -8.70 -8.93
N ASN A 146 -3.73 -9.52 -9.95
CA ASN A 146 -3.18 -9.08 -11.24
C ASN A 146 -4.24 -8.74 -12.31
N ASN A 147 -5.52 -8.71 -11.93
CA ASN A 147 -6.63 -8.41 -12.84
C ASN A 147 -6.66 -9.33 -14.09
N ASP A 148 -6.34 -10.60 -13.91
CA ASP A 148 -6.24 -11.62 -14.98
C ASP A 148 -5.21 -11.29 -16.09
N TRP A 149 -4.21 -10.46 -15.79
CA TRP A 149 -3.11 -10.16 -16.71
C TRP A 149 -1.95 -11.17 -16.62
N GLY A 150 -1.94 -12.02 -15.60
CA GLY A 150 -1.02 -13.14 -15.43
C GLY A 150 -1.59 -14.44 -15.98
N ASP A 151 -0.81 -15.53 -15.84
CA ASP A 151 -1.23 -16.87 -16.23
C ASP A 151 -2.32 -17.43 -15.28
N THR A 152 -2.30 -16.97 -14.03
CA THR A 152 -3.29 -17.26 -12.98
C THR A 152 -3.54 -15.99 -12.18
N ASN A 153 -4.68 -15.93 -11.46
CA ASN A 153 -5.02 -14.79 -10.60
C ASN A 153 -5.68 -15.28 -9.30
N PRO A 154 -4.94 -15.97 -8.42
CA PRO A 154 -5.50 -16.42 -7.15
C PRO A 154 -5.83 -15.26 -6.21
N GLY A 155 -5.09 -14.15 -6.34
CA GLY A 155 -5.19 -13.01 -5.44
C GLY A 155 -4.80 -13.33 -4.00
N THR A 156 -4.82 -12.29 -3.15
CA THR A 156 -4.64 -12.42 -1.70
C THR A 156 -5.37 -11.31 -0.97
N ASP A 157 -5.94 -11.64 0.17
CA ASP A 157 -6.64 -10.72 1.05
C ASP A 157 -5.86 -10.55 2.34
N ASN A 158 -5.65 -9.29 2.76
CA ASN A 158 -4.75 -9.00 3.87
C ASN A 158 -5.41 -8.07 4.88
N GLN A 159 -5.06 -8.21 6.15
CA GLN A 159 -5.48 -7.34 7.24
C GLN A 159 -4.25 -6.75 7.92
N GLN A 160 -4.31 -5.43 8.24
CA GLN A 160 -3.16 -4.73 8.80
C GLN A 160 -3.59 -3.72 9.86
N ILE A 161 -2.69 -3.54 10.82
CA ILE A 161 -2.71 -2.40 11.75
C ILE A 161 -1.57 -1.48 11.37
N THR A 162 -1.87 -0.20 11.21
CA THR A 162 -0.94 0.83 10.74
C THR A 162 -0.83 1.93 11.78
N PHE A 163 0.39 2.28 12.15
CA PHE A 163 0.71 3.50 12.87
C PHE A 163 1.33 4.50 11.91
N SER A 164 0.75 5.70 11.83
CA SER A 164 1.22 6.80 10.97
C SER A 164 1.65 7.98 11.83
N LYS A 165 2.72 8.64 11.42
CA LYS A 165 3.25 9.86 12.04
C LYS A 165 3.53 10.90 10.97
N ASN A 166 3.03 12.12 11.19
CA ASN A 166 3.37 13.31 10.37
C ASN A 166 4.55 14.06 11.01
N PHE A 167 5.46 14.55 10.17
CA PHE A 167 6.68 15.27 10.55
C PHE A 167 6.80 16.59 9.82
#